data_3956c9328365cf0adecf2006f46b6426
#
_entry.id   3956c9328365cf0adecf2006f46b6426
#
_cell.length_a   1.000
_cell.length_b   1.000
_cell.length_c   1.000
_cell.angle_alpha   90.00
_cell.angle_beta   90.00
_cell.angle_gamma   90.00
#
_symmetry.space_group_name_H-M   'P 1'
#
loop_
_entity.id
_entity.type
_entity.pdbx_description
1 polymer ?
#
loop_
_entity_poly.entity_id
_entity_poly.type
_entity_poly.pdbx_seq_one_letter_code
_entity_poly.pdbx_strand_id
1 'polypeptide(L)'
;MVLMCRCILYPRSKLFVTSGGKEQAAGIVKEKVTEICTLVPAFDRELDRRPGKTREGKDYVCYVFKNGSYFDNIAASEKSRGKRRHGGLVEECVGVDGDILSQVIIPTMNVSRLCMDGTTQPDETLNKSQIYVTTAGFKNTFAYDKLIQLLVWMITEPHKAMVMGGTWRIPVLMKLLDKNFLQDLKRTELSMKLLSTVSMNQNGLVLLQMLSSMEKSLIETEIYRNQK
;
A
#
# COMPACT_ATOMS: atom_id res chain seq x y z
N MET A 1 -1.10 5.49 -9.69
CA MET A 1 -0.29 5.53 -10.94
C MET A 1 0.19 4.14 -11.39
N VAL A 2 0.91 3.35 -10.59
CA VAL A 2 1.48 2.05 -11.02
C VAL A 2 0.44 1.10 -11.62
N LEU A 3 -0.75 0.95 -11.01
CA LEU A 3 -1.81 0.09 -11.55
C LEU A 3 -2.34 0.60 -12.91
N MET A 4 -2.47 1.91 -13.08
CA MET A 4 -2.89 2.49 -14.37
C MET A 4 -1.85 2.21 -15.46
N CYS A 5 -0.56 2.44 -15.17
CA CYS A 5 0.52 2.07 -16.10
C CYS A 5 0.47 0.59 -16.49
N ARG A 6 0.30 -0.30 -15.49
CA ARG A 6 0.18 -1.73 -15.76
C ARG A 6 -1.05 -2.09 -16.61
N CYS A 7 -2.21 -1.45 -16.34
CA CYS A 7 -3.40 -1.64 -17.18
C CYS A 7 -3.17 -1.22 -18.64
N ILE A 8 -2.38 -0.17 -18.88
CA ILE A 8 -2.08 0.30 -20.22
C ILE A 8 -1.08 -0.62 -20.92
N LEU A 9 0.01 -0.97 -20.24
CA LEU A 9 1.10 -1.75 -20.81
C LEU A 9 0.77 -3.23 -21.01
N TYR A 10 -0.16 -3.78 -20.21
CA TYR A 10 -0.55 -5.19 -20.25
C TYR A 10 -2.04 -5.32 -20.60
N PRO A 11 -2.42 -5.39 -21.89
CA PRO A 11 -3.82 -5.50 -22.31
C PRO A 11 -4.55 -6.68 -21.63
N ARG A 12 -5.86 -6.50 -21.35
CA ARG A 12 -6.72 -7.48 -20.66
C ARG A 12 -6.29 -7.79 -19.21
N SER A 13 -5.44 -6.97 -18.61
CA SER A 13 -5.08 -7.16 -17.21
C SER A 13 -6.27 -6.89 -16.28
N LYS A 14 -6.33 -7.64 -15.18
CA LYS A 14 -7.36 -7.56 -14.15
C LYS A 14 -6.65 -7.30 -12.83
N LEU A 15 -6.65 -6.05 -12.39
CA LEU A 15 -5.96 -5.64 -11.17
C LEU A 15 -6.96 -5.24 -10.09
N PHE A 16 -6.50 -5.12 -8.85
CA PHE A 16 -7.35 -4.66 -7.76
C PHE A 16 -6.61 -3.74 -6.79
N VAL A 17 -7.40 -3.00 -6.02
CA VAL A 17 -6.98 -2.31 -4.81
C VAL A 17 -7.79 -2.84 -3.64
N THR A 18 -7.15 -3.07 -2.51
CA THR A 18 -7.82 -3.39 -1.25
C THR A 18 -7.19 -2.60 -0.10
N SER A 19 -7.97 -2.37 0.95
CA SER A 19 -7.52 -1.79 2.21
C SER A 19 -8.33 -2.42 3.35
N GLY A 20 -8.15 -1.97 4.58
CA GLY A 20 -8.94 -2.43 5.73
C GLY A 20 -10.45 -2.26 5.55
N GLY A 21 -10.90 -1.25 4.79
CA GLY A 21 -12.31 -0.99 4.47
C GLY A 21 -12.58 -0.89 2.98
N LYS A 22 -13.66 -1.50 2.50
CA LYS A 22 -14.04 -1.47 1.07
C LYS A 22 -14.38 -0.04 0.59
N GLU A 23 -15.09 0.73 1.41
CA GLU A 23 -15.43 2.13 1.12
C GLU A 23 -14.18 3.02 1.11
N GLN A 24 -13.26 2.81 2.06
CA GLN A 24 -11.97 3.49 2.11
C GLN A 24 -11.16 3.24 0.83
N ALA A 25 -11.03 1.97 0.42
CA ALA A 25 -10.35 1.63 -0.83
C ALA A 25 -10.98 2.32 -2.04
N ALA A 26 -12.33 2.38 -2.11
CA ALA A 26 -13.04 3.06 -3.19
C ALA A 26 -12.76 4.57 -3.20
N GLY A 27 -12.77 5.21 -2.02
CA GLY A 27 -12.48 6.65 -1.86
C GLY A 27 -11.08 7.00 -2.32
N ILE A 28 -10.07 6.28 -1.83
CA ILE A 28 -8.66 6.46 -2.20
C ILE A 28 -8.48 6.31 -3.72
N VAL A 29 -9.06 5.26 -4.31
CA VAL A 29 -8.95 5.02 -5.75
C VAL A 29 -9.55 6.16 -6.57
N LYS A 30 -10.74 6.65 -6.22
CA LYS A 30 -11.40 7.77 -6.92
C LYS A 30 -10.55 9.03 -6.88
N GLU A 31 -10.13 9.42 -5.68
CA GLU A 31 -9.31 10.62 -5.48
C GLU A 31 -8.03 10.54 -6.30
N LYS A 32 -7.29 9.44 -6.19
CA LYS A 32 -6.01 9.28 -6.88
C LYS A 32 -6.14 9.15 -8.40
N VAL A 33 -7.18 8.51 -8.91
CA VAL A 33 -7.42 8.47 -10.36
C VAL A 33 -7.77 9.85 -10.90
N THR A 34 -8.62 10.60 -10.21
CA THR A 34 -8.97 11.97 -10.60
C THR A 34 -7.74 12.88 -10.62
N GLU A 35 -6.92 12.83 -9.56
CA GLU A 35 -5.67 13.59 -9.46
C GLU A 35 -4.72 13.24 -10.62
N ILE A 36 -4.48 11.95 -10.88
CA ILE A 36 -3.57 11.49 -11.93
C ILE A 36 -4.06 11.89 -13.31
N CYS A 37 -5.35 11.75 -13.60
CA CYS A 37 -5.93 12.13 -14.90
C CYS A 37 -5.87 13.65 -15.12
N THR A 38 -5.97 14.44 -14.05
CA THR A 38 -5.81 15.91 -14.12
C THR A 38 -4.36 16.30 -14.39
N LEU A 39 -3.41 15.69 -13.69
CA LEU A 39 -1.98 15.98 -13.83
C LEU A 39 -1.42 15.46 -15.17
N VAL A 40 -1.91 14.31 -15.61
CA VAL A 40 -1.43 13.64 -16.82
C VAL A 40 -2.63 13.21 -17.68
N PRO A 41 -3.16 14.11 -18.54
CA PRO A 41 -4.37 13.83 -19.34
C PRO A 41 -4.24 12.63 -20.29
N ALA A 42 -3.03 12.14 -20.55
CA ALA A 42 -2.80 10.92 -21.33
C ALA A 42 -3.47 9.70 -20.65
N PHE A 43 -3.47 9.60 -19.32
CA PHE A 43 -4.14 8.51 -18.62
C PHE A 43 -5.66 8.54 -18.78
N ASP A 44 -6.26 9.72 -18.82
CA ASP A 44 -7.71 9.86 -19.04
C ASP A 44 -8.11 9.38 -20.44
N ARG A 45 -7.27 9.65 -21.45
CA ARG A 45 -7.51 9.19 -22.83
C ARG A 45 -7.52 7.66 -22.98
N GLU A 46 -6.82 6.95 -22.12
CA GLU A 46 -6.78 5.47 -22.12
C GLU A 46 -7.99 4.84 -21.43
N LEU A 47 -8.70 5.59 -20.59
CA LEU A 47 -9.91 5.10 -19.94
C LEU A 47 -11.06 4.93 -20.95
N ASP A 48 -11.82 3.84 -20.80
CA ASP A 48 -13.04 3.60 -21.56
C ASP A 48 -14.22 4.34 -20.91
N ARG A 49 -14.52 5.53 -21.45
CA ARG A 49 -15.59 6.41 -20.96
C ARG A 49 -16.98 6.06 -21.48
N ARG A 50 -17.14 4.96 -22.25
CA ARG A 50 -18.47 4.53 -22.71
C ARG A 50 -19.39 4.21 -21.52
N PRO A 51 -20.72 4.46 -21.68
CA PRO A 51 -21.69 4.21 -20.61
C PRO A 51 -21.59 2.76 -20.05
N GLY A 52 -21.60 2.64 -18.74
CA GLY A 52 -21.57 1.34 -18.04
C GLY A 52 -20.19 0.67 -17.94
N LYS A 53 -19.13 1.22 -18.53
CA LYS A 53 -17.77 0.67 -18.44
C LYS A 53 -17.12 1.07 -17.13
N THR A 54 -16.76 2.32 -16.97
CA THR A 54 -16.26 2.82 -15.68
C THR A 54 -17.44 2.98 -14.71
N ARG A 55 -17.25 2.55 -13.47
CA ARG A 55 -18.27 2.60 -12.42
C ARG A 55 -17.69 3.22 -11.18
N GLU A 56 -18.39 4.19 -10.63
CA GLU A 56 -18.02 4.88 -9.41
C GLU A 56 -19.22 4.91 -8.46
N GLY A 57 -19.15 4.10 -7.42
CA GLY A 57 -20.15 4.03 -6.34
C GLY A 57 -19.55 4.44 -5.00
N LYS A 58 -20.34 4.40 -3.94
CA LYS A 58 -19.86 4.73 -2.59
C LYS A 58 -18.78 3.75 -2.11
N ASP A 59 -19.02 2.47 -2.29
CA ASP A 59 -18.18 1.37 -1.80
C ASP A 59 -17.55 0.53 -2.91
N TYR A 60 -17.78 0.90 -4.17
CA TYR A 60 -17.28 0.17 -5.33
C TYR A 60 -16.86 1.11 -6.44
N VAL A 61 -15.67 0.87 -6.98
CA VAL A 61 -15.14 1.53 -8.17
C VAL A 61 -14.55 0.50 -9.11
N CYS A 62 -14.68 0.77 -10.40
CA CYS A 62 -14.05 -0.02 -11.45
C CYS A 62 -13.67 0.91 -12.61
N TYR A 63 -12.41 0.99 -12.90
CA TYR A 63 -11.89 1.74 -14.04
C TYR A 63 -11.48 0.78 -15.16
N VAL A 64 -12.12 0.91 -16.29
CA VAL A 64 -11.91 0.08 -17.48
C VAL A 64 -11.10 0.86 -18.50
N PHE A 65 -10.14 0.23 -19.13
CA PHE A 65 -9.29 0.79 -20.17
C PHE A 65 -9.73 0.32 -21.56
N LYS A 66 -9.42 1.09 -22.59
CA LYS A 66 -9.77 0.80 -24.00
C LYS A 66 -9.22 -0.54 -24.50
N ASN A 67 -8.07 -1.00 -23.95
CA ASN A 67 -7.43 -2.27 -24.28
C ASN A 67 -8.03 -3.48 -23.54
N GLY A 68 -9.18 -3.31 -22.85
CA GLY A 68 -9.86 -4.36 -22.11
C GLY A 68 -9.32 -4.66 -20.71
N SER A 69 -8.31 -3.93 -20.28
CA SER A 69 -7.82 -4.00 -18.90
C SER A 69 -8.76 -3.29 -17.95
N TYR A 70 -8.72 -3.65 -16.69
CA TYR A 70 -9.41 -2.89 -15.64
C TYR A 70 -8.74 -3.09 -14.27
N PHE A 71 -9.01 -2.16 -13.39
CA PHE A 71 -8.81 -2.38 -11.96
C PHE A 71 -10.03 -1.91 -11.17
N ASP A 72 -10.33 -2.64 -10.11
CA ASP A 72 -11.44 -2.36 -9.20
C ASP A 72 -10.97 -2.41 -7.74
N ASN A 73 -11.82 -2.00 -6.81
CA ASN A 73 -11.59 -2.28 -5.40
C ASN A 73 -12.28 -3.58 -5.01
N ILE A 74 -11.59 -4.38 -4.18
CA ILE A 74 -12.15 -5.58 -3.56
C ILE A 74 -12.13 -5.43 -2.04
N ALA A 75 -13.09 -6.06 -1.36
CA ALA A 75 -13.09 -6.09 0.09
C ALA A 75 -12.01 -7.05 0.62
N ALA A 76 -11.29 -6.66 1.66
CA ALA A 76 -10.45 -7.57 2.43
C ALA A 76 -11.33 -8.43 3.35
N SER A 77 -12.07 -9.37 2.76
CA SER A 77 -13.02 -10.23 3.48
C SER A 77 -13.26 -11.54 2.72
N GLU A 78 -13.87 -12.51 3.40
CA GLU A 78 -14.28 -13.82 2.84
C GLU A 78 -15.14 -13.69 1.58
N LYS A 79 -15.92 -12.62 1.44
CA LYS A 79 -16.77 -12.35 0.27
C LYS A 79 -15.96 -12.14 -1.03
N SER A 80 -14.65 -11.99 -0.93
CA SER A 80 -13.75 -11.84 -2.08
C SER A 80 -13.20 -13.18 -2.59
N ARG A 81 -13.51 -14.30 -1.94
CA ARG A 81 -13.17 -15.65 -2.46
C ARG A 81 -13.72 -15.85 -3.87
N GLY A 82 -12.94 -16.53 -4.70
CA GLY A 82 -13.33 -16.86 -6.08
C GLY A 82 -13.16 -15.73 -7.10
N LYS A 83 -12.83 -14.52 -6.68
CA LYS A 83 -12.42 -13.47 -7.63
C LYS A 83 -11.11 -13.86 -8.31
N ARG A 84 -10.97 -13.46 -9.57
CA ARG A 84 -9.78 -13.75 -10.39
C ARG A 84 -9.11 -12.44 -10.79
N ARG A 85 -7.88 -12.22 -10.35
CA ARG A 85 -7.05 -11.05 -10.64
C ARG A 85 -5.64 -11.47 -10.97
N HIS A 86 -4.91 -10.65 -11.71
CA HIS A 86 -3.53 -10.94 -12.09
C HIS A 86 -2.53 -10.31 -11.12
N GLY A 87 -2.93 -9.27 -10.41
CA GLY A 87 -2.13 -8.60 -9.40
C GLY A 87 -2.95 -7.56 -8.65
N GLY A 88 -2.39 -6.99 -7.61
CA GLY A 88 -3.11 -6.00 -6.83
C GLY A 88 -2.24 -5.16 -5.89
N LEU A 89 -2.89 -4.15 -5.33
CA LEU A 89 -2.34 -3.24 -4.36
C LEU A 89 -3.12 -3.34 -3.06
N VAL A 90 -2.40 -3.52 -1.97
CA VAL A 90 -2.93 -3.50 -0.61
C VAL A 90 -2.52 -2.18 0.03
N GLU A 91 -3.49 -1.30 0.20
CA GLU A 91 -3.31 0.02 0.82
C GLU A 91 -3.52 -0.09 2.32
N GLU A 92 -2.70 0.62 3.09
CA GLU A 92 -2.68 0.54 4.55
C GLU A 92 -2.63 -0.91 5.08
N CYS A 93 -1.67 -1.67 4.57
CA CYS A 93 -1.49 -3.10 4.87
C CYS A 93 -1.49 -3.43 6.38
N VAL A 94 -1.06 -2.49 7.24
CA VAL A 94 -1.13 -2.62 8.71
C VAL A 94 -2.57 -2.83 9.21
N GLY A 95 -3.55 -2.22 8.55
CA GLY A 95 -4.96 -2.32 8.92
C GLY A 95 -5.71 -3.52 8.35
N VAL A 96 -5.03 -4.38 7.57
CA VAL A 96 -5.64 -5.56 6.94
C VAL A 96 -5.35 -6.81 7.75
N ASP A 97 -6.37 -7.63 7.96
CA ASP A 97 -6.22 -8.93 8.61
C ASP A 97 -5.31 -9.85 7.79
N GLY A 98 -4.26 -10.39 8.43
CA GLY A 98 -3.24 -11.20 7.78
C GLY A 98 -3.77 -12.55 7.27
N ASP A 99 -4.74 -13.16 7.97
CA ASP A 99 -5.36 -14.43 7.57
C ASP A 99 -6.24 -14.20 6.33
N ILE A 100 -7.04 -13.16 6.32
CA ILE A 100 -7.81 -12.77 5.13
C ILE A 100 -6.89 -12.46 3.96
N LEU A 101 -5.79 -11.78 4.21
CA LEU A 101 -4.84 -11.45 3.15
C LEU A 101 -4.21 -12.71 2.55
N SER A 102 -3.73 -13.64 3.38
CA SER A 102 -3.05 -14.85 2.96
C SER A 102 -3.98 -15.91 2.37
N GLN A 103 -5.18 -16.08 2.94
CA GLN A 103 -6.08 -17.17 2.56
C GLN A 103 -7.13 -16.77 1.51
N VAL A 104 -7.42 -15.47 1.37
CA VAL A 104 -8.45 -14.98 0.45
C VAL A 104 -7.86 -14.10 -0.65
N ILE A 105 -7.17 -13.03 -0.28
CA ILE A 105 -6.74 -12.00 -1.25
C ILE A 105 -5.59 -12.50 -2.12
N ILE A 106 -4.52 -13.04 -1.54
CA ILE A 106 -3.38 -13.55 -2.31
C ILE A 106 -3.81 -14.66 -3.27
N PRO A 107 -4.62 -15.66 -2.88
CA PRO A 107 -5.09 -16.69 -3.81
C PRO A 107 -5.93 -16.17 -4.99
N THR A 108 -6.54 -14.98 -4.90
CA THR A 108 -7.26 -14.42 -6.06
C THR A 108 -6.34 -14.14 -7.24
N MET A 109 -5.03 -13.99 -7.02
CA MET A 109 -4.02 -13.68 -8.03
C MET A 109 -3.40 -14.93 -8.69
N ASN A 110 -3.91 -16.13 -8.45
CA ASN A 110 -3.37 -17.37 -9.00
C ASN A 110 -3.73 -17.63 -10.49
N VAL A 111 -4.11 -16.60 -11.23
CA VAL A 111 -4.49 -16.71 -12.64
C VAL A 111 -3.56 -15.88 -13.49
N SER A 112 -2.96 -16.51 -14.49
CA SER A 112 -2.15 -15.81 -15.48
C SER A 112 -3.03 -14.99 -16.43
N ARG A 113 -2.51 -13.87 -16.88
CA ARG A 113 -3.17 -12.99 -17.85
C ARG A 113 -3.28 -13.69 -19.21
N LEU A 114 -4.43 -13.56 -19.84
CA LEU A 114 -4.63 -13.97 -21.23
C LEU A 114 -4.19 -12.82 -22.15
N CYS A 115 -3.20 -13.08 -22.98
CA CYS A 115 -2.71 -12.13 -23.98
C CYS A 115 -3.75 -11.87 -25.08
N MET A 116 -3.51 -10.88 -25.95
CA MET A 116 -4.43 -10.52 -27.03
C MET A 116 -4.57 -11.63 -28.08
N ASP A 117 -3.50 -12.39 -28.29
CA ASP A 117 -3.43 -13.54 -29.17
C ASP A 117 -4.07 -14.83 -28.61
N GLY A 118 -4.57 -14.77 -27.37
CA GLY A 118 -5.17 -15.92 -26.68
C GLY A 118 -4.18 -16.83 -25.95
N THR A 119 -2.89 -16.51 -25.97
CA THR A 119 -1.87 -17.23 -25.20
C THR A 119 -1.77 -16.75 -23.76
N THR A 120 -1.14 -17.52 -22.89
CA THR A 120 -0.77 -17.13 -21.53
C THR A 120 0.73 -17.14 -21.40
N GLN A 121 1.26 -16.15 -20.65
CA GLN A 121 2.68 -16.08 -20.29
C GLN A 121 2.80 -16.18 -18.75
N PRO A 122 2.99 -17.40 -18.21
CA PRO A 122 3.01 -17.60 -16.74
C PRO A 122 4.11 -16.80 -16.02
N ASP A 123 5.24 -16.57 -16.69
CA ASP A 123 6.40 -15.89 -16.15
C ASP A 123 6.35 -14.36 -16.29
N GLU A 124 5.23 -13.83 -16.81
CA GLU A 124 5.05 -12.38 -16.92
C GLU A 124 5.06 -11.72 -15.54
N THR A 125 5.83 -10.66 -15.39
CA THR A 125 6.04 -9.95 -14.11
C THR A 125 4.75 -9.35 -13.52
N LEU A 126 3.71 -9.17 -14.34
CA LEU A 126 2.40 -8.73 -13.88
C LEU A 126 1.69 -9.81 -13.06
N ASN A 127 1.83 -11.08 -13.48
CA ASN A 127 1.12 -12.18 -12.86
C ASN A 127 1.57 -12.37 -11.41
N LYS A 128 0.60 -12.47 -10.50
CA LYS A 128 0.81 -12.64 -9.05
C LYS A 128 1.54 -11.44 -8.41
N SER A 129 1.61 -10.29 -9.09
CA SER A 129 2.31 -9.12 -8.56
C SER A 129 1.53 -8.51 -7.40
N GLN A 130 2.23 -8.31 -6.28
CA GLN A 130 1.69 -7.79 -5.04
C GLN A 130 2.41 -6.49 -4.71
N ILE A 131 1.64 -5.44 -4.44
CA ILE A 131 2.15 -4.14 -4.01
C ILE A 131 1.54 -3.86 -2.64
N TYR A 132 2.38 -3.62 -1.66
CA TYR A 132 1.97 -3.27 -0.30
C TYR A 132 2.38 -1.84 -0.02
N VAL A 133 1.43 -1.04 0.42
CA VAL A 133 1.65 0.35 0.84
C VAL A 133 1.19 0.47 2.27
N THR A 134 2.03 1.04 3.12
CA THR A 134 1.68 1.23 4.53
C THR A 134 2.57 2.30 5.16
N THR A 135 2.09 2.88 6.24
CA THR A 135 2.91 3.62 7.19
C THR A 135 3.65 2.64 8.11
N ALA A 136 4.60 3.14 8.89
CA ALA A 136 5.26 2.33 9.91
C ALA A 136 4.25 1.76 10.90
N GLY A 137 4.36 0.47 11.19
CA GLY A 137 3.46 -0.27 12.08
C GLY A 137 4.22 -1.00 13.18
N PHE A 138 3.49 -1.82 13.94
CA PHE A 138 4.04 -2.59 15.04
C PHE A 138 4.75 -3.86 14.57
N LYS A 139 5.78 -4.30 15.30
CA LYS A 139 6.55 -5.52 15.01
C LYS A 139 5.73 -6.82 15.06
N ASN A 140 4.59 -6.80 15.77
CA ASN A 140 3.73 -7.98 15.93
C ASN A 140 2.56 -7.97 14.94
N THR A 141 2.76 -7.47 13.73
CA THR A 141 1.73 -7.40 12.71
C THR A 141 2.13 -8.19 11.48
N PHE A 142 1.13 -8.69 10.75
CA PHE A 142 1.34 -9.31 9.45
C PHE A 142 2.18 -8.43 8.50
N ALA A 143 1.96 -7.12 8.54
CA ALA A 143 2.70 -6.16 7.70
C ALA A 143 4.21 -6.18 7.99
N TYR A 144 4.58 -6.34 9.27
CA TYR A 144 6.00 -6.46 9.66
C TYR A 144 6.61 -7.78 9.16
N ASP A 145 5.91 -8.90 9.35
CA ASP A 145 6.38 -10.20 8.88
C ASP A 145 6.53 -10.22 7.36
N LYS A 146 5.58 -9.58 6.66
CA LYS A 146 5.64 -9.42 5.20
C LYS A 146 6.82 -8.53 4.78
N LEU A 147 7.10 -7.46 5.50
CA LEU A 147 8.27 -6.61 5.26
C LEU A 147 9.57 -7.41 5.38
N ILE A 148 9.72 -8.18 6.47
CA ILE A 148 10.91 -9.04 6.68
C ILE A 148 11.04 -10.06 5.55
N GLN A 149 9.96 -10.72 5.16
CA GLN A 149 9.94 -11.66 4.03
C GLN A 149 10.42 -10.99 2.73
N LEU A 150 9.89 -9.79 2.42
CA LEU A 150 10.27 -9.06 1.21
C LEU A 150 11.73 -8.57 1.25
N LEU A 151 12.24 -8.17 2.42
CA LEU A 151 13.65 -7.82 2.59
C LEU A 151 14.58 -9.02 2.37
N VAL A 152 14.21 -10.20 2.89
CA VAL A 152 14.95 -11.45 2.64
C VAL A 152 14.95 -11.75 1.15
N TRP A 153 13.82 -11.70 0.47
CA TRP A 153 13.74 -11.93 -0.98
C TRP A 153 14.53 -10.88 -1.78
N MET A 154 14.51 -9.62 -1.38
CA MET A 154 15.28 -8.58 -2.05
C MET A 154 16.80 -8.86 -2.01
N ILE A 155 17.28 -9.56 -0.97
CA ILE A 155 18.69 -9.93 -0.83
C ILE A 155 18.99 -11.25 -1.58
N THR A 156 18.12 -12.26 -1.42
CA THR A 156 18.35 -13.60 -1.96
C THR A 156 17.95 -13.73 -3.43
N GLU A 157 16.90 -13.01 -3.84
CA GLU A 157 16.30 -13.05 -5.17
C GLU A 157 15.90 -11.63 -5.62
N PRO A 158 16.88 -10.75 -5.95
CA PRO A 158 16.65 -9.29 -6.15
C PRO A 158 15.61 -8.94 -7.22
N HIS A 159 15.38 -9.85 -8.19
CA HIS A 159 14.40 -9.67 -9.25
C HIS A 159 12.96 -9.97 -8.83
N LYS A 160 12.74 -10.60 -7.66
CA LYS A 160 11.40 -11.00 -7.18
C LYS A 160 10.77 -10.01 -6.22
N ALA A 161 11.57 -9.24 -5.50
CA ALA A 161 11.05 -8.32 -4.50
C ALA A 161 11.83 -7.01 -4.48
N MET A 162 11.12 -5.95 -4.16
CA MET A 162 11.68 -4.62 -3.93
C MET A 162 11.00 -4.00 -2.72
N VAL A 163 11.80 -3.49 -1.79
CA VAL A 163 11.33 -2.73 -0.65
C VAL A 163 11.82 -1.30 -0.76
N MET A 164 10.90 -0.36 -0.65
CA MET A 164 11.19 1.06 -0.62
C MET A 164 10.62 1.66 0.66
N GLY A 165 11.41 2.43 1.35
CA GLY A 165 10.98 3.11 2.57
C GLY A 165 11.65 4.47 2.70
N GLY A 166 11.02 5.34 3.45
CA GLY A 166 11.56 6.68 3.71
C GLY A 166 11.18 7.17 5.09
N THR A 167 12.01 8.04 5.64
CA THR A 167 11.71 8.73 6.90
C THR A 167 10.86 9.97 6.63
N TRP A 168 10.19 10.49 7.66
CA TRP A 168 9.47 11.75 7.61
C TRP A 168 10.32 12.95 7.12
N ARG A 169 11.64 12.84 7.16
CA ARG A 169 12.57 13.87 6.66
C ARG A 169 12.42 14.10 5.15
N ILE A 170 12.09 13.04 4.39
CA ILE A 170 11.92 13.14 2.93
C ILE A 170 10.74 14.05 2.57
N PRO A 171 9.50 13.82 3.05
CA PRO A 171 8.39 14.75 2.78
C PRO A 171 8.65 16.18 3.27
N VAL A 172 9.35 16.37 4.38
CA VAL A 172 9.74 17.72 4.84
C VAL A 172 10.71 18.37 3.85
N LEU A 173 11.73 17.64 3.39
CA LEU A 173 12.68 18.13 2.40
C LEU A 173 11.98 18.50 1.08
N MET A 174 11.00 17.71 0.68
CA MET A 174 10.18 17.94 -0.52
C MET A 174 9.07 18.99 -0.31
N LYS A 175 8.99 19.61 0.86
CA LYS A 175 7.94 20.59 1.24
C LYS A 175 6.51 20.03 1.17
N LEU A 176 6.35 18.75 1.28
CA LEU A 176 5.05 18.06 1.34
C LEU A 176 4.52 17.95 2.76
N LEU A 177 5.38 18.13 3.76
CA LEU A 177 5.05 18.08 5.18
C LEU A 177 5.63 19.28 5.90
N ASP A 178 4.81 19.96 6.72
CA ASP A 178 5.27 21.09 7.52
C ASP A 178 6.15 20.61 8.68
N LYS A 179 7.33 21.23 8.80
CA LYS A 179 8.27 20.96 9.89
C LYS A 179 7.68 21.33 11.26
N ASN A 180 6.86 22.39 11.34
CA ASN A 180 6.24 22.82 12.58
C ASN A 180 5.24 21.80 13.10
N PHE A 181 4.44 21.20 12.21
CA PHE A 181 3.53 20.11 12.56
C PHE A 181 4.24 18.94 13.26
N LEU A 182 5.45 18.58 12.80
CA LEU A 182 6.24 17.52 13.44
C LEU A 182 6.78 17.94 14.81
N GLN A 183 7.13 19.22 14.98
CA GLN A 183 7.55 19.73 16.29
C GLN A 183 6.41 19.71 17.28
N ASP A 184 5.21 20.05 16.85
CA ASP A 184 4.01 20.03 17.69
C ASP A 184 3.60 18.61 18.08
N LEU A 185 3.71 17.65 17.15
CA LEU A 185 3.52 16.22 17.46
C LEU A 185 4.51 15.74 18.53
N LYS A 186 5.79 16.10 18.41
CA LYS A 186 6.81 15.72 19.39
C LYS A 186 6.53 16.37 20.77
N ARG A 187 6.07 17.62 20.81
CA ARG A 187 5.67 18.29 22.03
C ARG A 187 4.48 17.59 22.69
N THR A 188 3.48 17.23 21.90
CA THR A 188 2.30 16.50 22.38
C THR A 188 2.70 15.14 22.94
N GLU A 189 3.57 14.41 22.27
CA GLU A 189 4.09 13.12 22.73
C GLU A 189 4.87 13.25 24.04
N LEU A 190 5.71 14.28 24.16
CA LEU A 190 6.45 14.58 25.39
C LEU A 190 5.49 14.92 26.53
N SER A 191 4.45 15.69 26.28
CA SER A 191 3.40 16.01 27.24
C SER A 191 2.64 14.78 27.70
N MET A 192 2.31 13.88 26.78
CA MET A 192 1.66 12.59 27.08
C MET A 192 2.55 11.66 27.90
N LYS A 193 3.86 11.62 27.61
CA LYS A 193 4.84 10.88 28.42
C LYS A 193 4.93 11.42 29.83
N LEU A 194 4.96 12.73 29.99
CA LEU A 194 4.96 13.37 31.32
C LEU A 194 3.67 13.08 32.09
N LEU A 195 2.51 13.13 31.44
CA LEU A 195 1.22 12.80 32.04
C LEU A 195 1.13 11.31 32.41
N SER A 196 1.64 10.42 31.60
CA SER A 196 1.65 8.96 31.89
C SER A 196 2.59 8.61 33.03
N THR A 197 3.68 9.36 33.21
CA THR A 197 4.59 9.19 34.36
C THR A 197 3.92 9.62 35.67
N VAL A 198 2.98 10.57 35.59
CA VAL A 198 2.19 11.04 36.75
C VAL A 198 0.96 10.16 37.02
N SER A 199 0.43 9.47 36.02
CA SER A 199 -0.76 8.59 36.09
C SER A 199 -0.39 7.13 35.90
N MET A 200 0.47 6.57 36.74
CA MET A 200 0.74 5.14 36.71
C MET A 200 -0.41 4.35 37.32
N ASN A 201 -1.28 3.81 36.46
CA ASN A 201 -1.86 2.48 36.66
C ASN A 201 -2.38 1.88 35.34
N GLN A 202 -1.69 0.82 34.93
CA GLN A 202 -2.13 -0.30 34.07
C GLN A 202 -2.94 -0.01 32.80
N ASN A 203 -2.35 -0.32 31.65
CA ASN A 203 -2.92 -0.61 30.32
C ASN A 203 -2.64 0.35 29.16
N GLY A 204 -1.73 1.34 29.27
CA GLY A 204 -1.41 2.27 28.15
C GLY A 204 0.02 2.18 27.56
N LEU A 205 0.81 1.19 27.95
CA LEU A 205 2.28 1.23 27.79
C LEU A 205 2.82 0.84 26.39
N VAL A 206 2.01 0.31 25.48
CA VAL A 206 2.51 -0.30 24.25
C VAL A 206 2.82 0.73 23.16
N LEU A 207 2.07 1.82 23.07
CA LEU A 207 2.27 2.84 22.03
C LEU A 207 3.53 3.68 22.25
N LEU A 208 3.91 3.90 23.51
CA LEU A 208 5.04 4.74 23.92
C LEU A 208 6.42 4.07 23.80
N GLN A 209 6.48 2.73 23.94
CA GLN A 209 7.75 2.01 23.83
C GLN A 209 8.32 1.93 22.41
N MET A 210 7.50 2.01 21.38
CA MET A 210 7.94 1.89 20.00
C MET A 210 8.63 3.16 19.48
N LEU A 211 8.12 4.32 19.84
CA LEU A 211 8.73 5.59 19.46
C LEU A 211 10.09 5.78 20.17
N SER A 212 10.21 5.34 21.44
CA SER A 212 11.47 5.40 22.18
C SER A 212 12.55 4.41 21.66
N SER A 213 12.16 3.26 21.11
CA SER A 213 13.12 2.33 20.52
C SER A 213 13.62 2.80 19.15
N MET A 214 12.81 3.51 18.39
CA MET A 214 13.24 4.17 17.15
C MET A 214 14.18 5.35 17.42
N GLU A 215 13.94 6.13 18.47
CA GLU A 215 14.83 7.24 18.88
C GLU A 215 16.19 6.72 19.39
N LYS A 216 16.22 5.67 20.19
CA LYS A 216 17.49 5.06 20.64
C LYS A 216 18.32 4.55 19.48
N SER A 217 17.72 3.88 18.51
CA SER A 217 18.40 3.42 17.30
C SER A 217 18.92 4.59 16.44
N LEU A 218 18.23 5.73 16.41
CA LEU A 218 18.65 6.92 15.67
C LEU A 218 19.78 7.68 16.38
N ILE A 219 19.73 7.78 17.71
CA ILE A 219 20.77 8.45 18.51
C ILE A 219 22.06 7.62 18.48
N GLU A 220 21.98 6.29 18.59
CA GLU A 220 23.15 5.41 18.45
C GLU A 220 23.80 5.52 17.09
N THR A 221 23.00 5.67 16.02
CA THR A 221 23.53 5.82 14.65
C THR A 221 24.16 7.21 14.43
N GLU A 222 23.65 8.26 15.06
CA GLU A 222 24.27 9.62 15.00
C GLU A 222 25.55 9.71 15.83
N ILE A 223 25.60 9.07 16.99
CA ILE A 223 26.81 9.03 17.82
C ILE A 223 27.95 8.26 17.09
N TYR A 224 27.61 7.18 16.38
CA TYR A 224 28.59 6.42 15.59
C TYR A 224 29.11 7.17 14.36
N ARG A 225 28.34 8.11 13.82
CA ARG A 225 28.74 8.97 12.70
C ARG A 225 29.65 10.13 13.07
N ASN A 226 29.54 10.61 14.30
CA ASN A 226 30.35 11.74 14.79
C ASN A 226 31.67 11.32 15.44
N GLN A 227 31.96 10.02 15.51
CA GLN A 227 33.21 9.47 16.02
C GLN A 227 34.17 8.94 14.92
N LYS A 228 33.86 9.21 13.66
CA LYS A 228 34.73 9.01 12.50
C LYS A 228 34.95 10.35 11.79
#